data_95796a71f5632ee3cafa6b25d9edb1b4
#
_entry.id   95796a71f5632ee3cafa6b25d9edb1b4
#
_cell.length_a   1.000
_cell.length_b   1.000
_cell.length_c   1.000
_cell.angle_alpha   90.00
_cell.angle_beta   90.00
_cell.angle_gamma   90.00
#
_symmetry.space_group_name_H-M   'P 1'
#
loop_
_entity.id
_entity.type
_entity.pdbx_description
1 polymer ?
#
loop_
_entity_poly.entity_id
_entity_poly.type
_entity_poly.pdbx_seq_one_letter_code
_entity_poly.pdbx_strand_id
1 'polypeptide(L)'
;MTRSRSRSARSRSGGAAPDTLLLLEHPPVVTLGRSARPEHLLAPPAALAARGIELHRVARGGDVTYHGPGQLVGYAIVDLAARGRPDVTAFLRRIEAVLCAALAELGVAAYTRPGWTGVFASPASAGPPRKIASIGIGLRGWVTWHGFALNVSLDPAAFDVIVPCGLREVAMTSVERELGHARPPALELRARELVARHFERDFALAPS
;
A
#
# COMPACT_ATOMS: atom_id res chain seq x y z
N MET A 1 20.86 55.81 -1.94
CA MET A 1 21.56 54.72 -1.25
C MET A 1 20.63 53.52 -1.18
N THR A 2 20.69 52.67 -2.18
CA THR A 2 19.83 51.46 -2.38
C THR A 2 20.64 50.26 -1.96
N ARG A 3 20.21 49.59 -0.87
CA ARG A 3 20.82 48.32 -0.40
C ARG A 3 20.17 47.15 -1.13
N SER A 4 20.91 46.58 -2.07
CA SER A 4 20.65 45.30 -2.68
C SER A 4 20.83 44.19 -1.64
N ARG A 5 19.75 43.45 -1.33
CA ARG A 5 19.84 42.19 -0.55
C ARG A 5 20.03 41.05 -1.53
N SER A 6 21.26 40.57 -1.68
CA SER A 6 21.55 39.32 -2.35
C SER A 6 20.97 38.14 -1.53
N ARG A 7 19.98 37.43 -2.08
CA ARG A 7 19.55 36.13 -1.57
C ARG A 7 20.63 35.12 -1.96
N SER A 8 21.39 34.65 -0.97
CA SER A 8 22.29 33.53 -1.17
C SER A 8 21.46 32.28 -1.42
N ALA A 9 21.55 31.72 -2.61
CA ALA A 9 21.09 30.37 -2.90
C ALA A 9 21.93 29.40 -2.06
N ARG A 10 21.34 28.78 -1.04
CA ARG A 10 21.99 27.66 -0.35
C ARG A 10 22.06 26.49 -1.34
N SER A 11 23.26 26.20 -1.83
CA SER A 11 23.54 24.99 -2.58
C SER A 11 23.27 23.79 -1.66
N ARG A 12 22.29 22.97 -2.02
CA ARG A 12 22.09 21.66 -1.39
C ARG A 12 23.13 20.69 -1.95
N SER A 13 24.31 20.70 -1.41
CA SER A 13 25.32 19.66 -1.60
C SER A 13 25.14 18.55 -0.58
N GLY A 14 23.96 17.96 -0.53
CA GLY A 14 23.69 16.70 0.15
C GLY A 14 23.21 15.74 -0.91
N GLY A 15 23.93 14.64 -1.17
CA GLY A 15 23.48 13.61 -2.09
C GLY A 15 22.04 13.22 -1.77
N ALA A 16 21.16 13.17 -2.77
CA ALA A 16 19.78 12.73 -2.57
C ALA A 16 19.83 11.31 -1.99
N ALA A 17 19.08 11.08 -0.90
CA ALA A 17 18.93 9.74 -0.37
C ALA A 17 18.34 8.83 -1.48
N PRO A 18 18.81 7.58 -1.62
CA PRO A 18 18.28 6.68 -2.63
C PRO A 18 16.80 6.40 -2.39
N ASP A 19 16.05 6.22 -3.46
CA ASP A 19 14.71 5.70 -3.36
C ASP A 19 14.74 4.35 -2.63
N THR A 20 13.78 4.14 -1.74
CA THR A 20 13.81 3.01 -0.81
C THR A 20 12.45 2.32 -0.77
N LEU A 21 12.45 0.98 -0.80
CA LEU A 21 11.31 0.16 -0.49
C LEU A 21 11.56 -0.58 0.83
N LEU A 22 10.72 -0.33 1.84
CA LEU A 22 10.71 -1.11 3.09
C LEU A 22 9.57 -2.11 3.04
N LEU A 23 9.86 -3.40 3.19
CA LEU A 23 8.87 -4.47 3.25
C LEU A 23 8.82 -5.07 4.65
N LEU A 24 7.65 -5.05 5.26
CA LEU A 24 7.45 -5.46 6.65
C LEU A 24 6.01 -5.96 6.90
N GLU A 25 5.77 -6.46 8.10
CA GLU A 25 4.44 -6.71 8.65
C GLU A 25 4.22 -5.83 9.87
N HIS A 26 2.96 -5.53 10.17
CA HIS A 26 2.58 -4.82 11.40
C HIS A 26 1.89 -5.77 12.39
N PRO A 27 1.94 -5.49 13.69
CA PRO A 27 0.97 -6.01 14.62
C PRO A 27 -0.45 -5.54 14.25
N PRO A 28 -1.52 -6.14 14.81
CA PRO A 28 -2.88 -5.73 14.53
C PRO A 28 -3.13 -4.25 14.77
N VAL A 29 -3.47 -3.49 13.73
CA VAL A 29 -3.70 -2.05 13.81
C VAL A 29 -4.71 -1.57 12.77
N VAL A 30 -5.63 -0.71 13.19
CA VAL A 30 -6.48 0.08 12.30
C VAL A 30 -5.88 1.46 12.12
N THR A 31 -5.72 1.90 10.88
CA THR A 31 -5.24 3.24 10.57
C THR A 31 -6.30 4.08 9.89
N LEU A 32 -6.49 5.31 10.37
CA LEU A 32 -7.38 6.31 9.81
C LEU A 32 -6.57 7.27 8.94
N GLY A 33 -6.77 7.21 7.63
CA GLY A 33 -6.16 8.12 6.66
C GLY A 33 -6.81 9.50 6.65
N ARG A 34 -6.36 10.37 5.73
CA ARG A 34 -6.86 11.76 5.67
C ARG A 34 -8.34 11.89 5.30
N SER A 35 -8.89 10.91 4.58
CA SER A 35 -10.30 10.87 4.17
C SER A 35 -11.14 9.94 5.03
N ALA A 36 -10.62 9.52 6.20
CA ALA A 36 -11.32 8.59 7.08
C ALA A 36 -12.60 9.21 7.64
N ARG A 37 -13.70 8.46 7.49
CA ARG A 37 -15.03 8.83 8.02
C ARG A 37 -15.33 8.02 9.27
N PRO A 38 -15.93 8.65 10.32
CA PRO A 38 -16.27 7.93 11.55
C PRO A 38 -17.14 6.70 11.33
N GLU A 39 -18.09 6.75 10.38
CA GLU A 39 -19.03 5.67 10.05
C GLU A 39 -18.37 4.47 9.36
N HIS A 40 -17.11 4.60 8.95
CA HIS A 40 -16.33 3.49 8.39
C HIS A 40 -15.53 2.71 9.44
N LEU A 41 -15.51 3.17 10.69
CA LEU A 41 -15.01 2.42 11.84
C LEU A 41 -16.20 1.72 12.49
N LEU A 42 -16.40 0.43 12.19
CA LEU A 42 -17.56 -0.33 12.66
C LEU A 42 -17.43 -0.78 14.13
N ALA A 43 -16.20 -1.09 14.56
CA ALA A 43 -15.94 -1.45 15.94
C ALA A 43 -15.54 -0.19 16.76
N PRO A 44 -16.15 0.03 17.95
CA PRO A 44 -15.73 1.12 18.81
C PRO A 44 -14.31 0.90 19.34
N PRO A 45 -13.54 1.98 19.68
CA PRO A 45 -12.15 1.87 20.12
C PRO A 45 -11.93 0.88 21.28
N ALA A 46 -12.85 0.80 22.23
CA ALA A 46 -12.77 -0.16 23.35
C ALA A 46 -12.84 -1.62 22.88
N ALA A 47 -13.65 -1.92 21.85
CA ALA A 47 -13.74 -3.27 21.29
C ALA A 47 -12.48 -3.63 20.46
N LEU A 48 -11.86 -2.65 19.79
CA LEU A 48 -10.57 -2.87 19.13
C LEU A 48 -9.48 -3.18 20.15
N ALA A 49 -9.38 -2.37 21.21
CA ALA A 49 -8.41 -2.56 22.30
C ALA A 49 -8.56 -3.93 22.98
N ALA A 50 -9.80 -4.37 23.24
CA ALA A 50 -10.09 -5.70 23.81
C ALA A 50 -9.63 -6.85 22.90
N ARG A 51 -9.50 -6.63 21.59
CA ARG A 51 -8.97 -7.57 20.60
C ARG A 51 -7.47 -7.39 20.33
N GLY A 52 -6.77 -6.51 21.09
CA GLY A 52 -5.37 -6.21 20.87
C GLY A 52 -5.11 -5.43 19.56
N ILE A 53 -6.10 -4.74 19.03
CA ILE A 53 -5.99 -3.95 17.80
C ILE A 53 -5.77 -2.48 18.16
N GLU A 54 -4.64 -1.92 17.77
CA GLU A 54 -4.37 -0.49 17.95
C GLU A 54 -5.17 0.38 16.96
N LEU A 55 -5.41 1.65 17.30
CA LEU A 55 -6.09 2.61 16.45
C LEU A 55 -5.26 3.89 16.32
N HIS A 56 -4.83 4.25 15.10
CA HIS A 56 -4.01 5.42 14.85
C HIS A 56 -4.53 6.29 13.69
N ARG A 57 -4.40 7.62 13.83
CA ARG A 57 -4.52 8.56 12.71
C ARG A 57 -3.16 8.72 12.04
N VAL A 58 -3.14 8.64 10.71
CA VAL A 58 -1.90 8.70 9.91
C VAL A 58 -2.07 9.62 8.70
N ALA A 59 -0.97 10.21 8.24
CA ALA A 59 -0.97 11.19 7.17
C ALA A 59 -0.89 10.57 5.75
N ARG A 60 -1.44 9.36 5.55
CA ARG A 60 -1.60 8.76 4.22
C ARG A 60 -2.89 9.22 3.53
N GLY A 61 -2.93 9.10 2.21
CA GLY A 61 -4.18 9.20 1.46
C GLY A 61 -5.13 8.02 1.76
N GLY A 62 -6.38 8.19 1.37
CA GLY A 62 -7.44 7.19 1.55
C GLY A 62 -8.11 7.24 2.91
N ASP A 63 -9.01 6.30 3.11
CA ASP A 63 -9.92 6.16 4.25
C ASP A 63 -9.32 5.24 5.34
N VAL A 64 -10.16 4.50 6.04
CA VAL A 64 -9.76 3.51 7.04
C VAL A 64 -9.20 2.23 6.40
N THR A 65 -8.20 1.63 7.03
CA THR A 65 -7.72 0.28 6.69
C THR A 65 -7.24 -0.45 7.94
N TYR A 66 -7.06 -1.77 7.77
CA TYR A 66 -6.49 -2.66 8.78
C TYR A 66 -5.12 -3.18 8.31
N HIS A 67 -4.19 -3.31 9.24
CA HIS A 67 -2.93 -4.02 9.05
C HIS A 67 -2.77 -5.07 10.14
N GLY A 68 -2.12 -6.20 9.80
CA GLY A 68 -1.88 -7.28 10.74
C GLY A 68 -1.02 -8.41 10.16
N PRO A 69 -0.72 -9.44 10.96
CA PRO A 69 0.06 -10.60 10.52
C PRO A 69 -0.51 -11.24 9.26
N GLY A 70 0.38 -11.67 8.36
CA GLY A 70 0.01 -12.21 7.06
C GLY A 70 -0.26 -11.14 5.98
N GLN A 71 -0.07 -9.84 6.30
CA GLN A 71 -0.17 -8.77 5.34
C GLN A 71 1.21 -8.16 5.05
N LEU A 72 1.68 -8.26 3.82
CA LEU A 72 2.92 -7.61 3.38
C LEU A 72 2.69 -6.12 3.15
N VAL A 73 3.26 -5.28 4.01
CA VAL A 73 3.22 -3.83 3.88
C VAL A 73 4.51 -3.34 3.20
N GLY A 74 4.36 -2.52 2.15
CA GLY A 74 5.46 -1.88 1.45
C GLY A 74 5.41 -0.37 1.60
N TYR A 75 6.45 0.22 2.20
CA TYR A 75 6.64 1.67 2.23
C TYR A 75 7.57 2.07 1.09
N ALA A 76 6.99 2.76 0.12
CA ALA A 76 7.70 3.23 -1.08
C ALA A 76 8.09 4.72 -0.87
N ILE A 77 9.36 4.94 -0.53
CA ILE A 77 9.93 6.28 -0.31
C ILE A 77 10.69 6.66 -1.56
N VAL A 78 10.08 7.48 -2.41
CA VAL A 78 10.56 7.81 -3.75
C VAL A 78 10.50 9.31 -3.97
N ASP A 79 11.59 9.89 -4.49
CA ASP A 79 11.61 11.29 -4.92
C ASP A 79 11.08 11.39 -6.37
N LEU A 80 9.80 11.71 -6.50
CA LEU A 80 9.16 11.84 -7.81
C LEU A 80 9.69 13.02 -8.64
N ALA A 81 10.19 14.07 -7.99
CA ALA A 81 10.75 15.23 -8.69
C ALA A 81 12.09 14.89 -9.35
N ALA A 82 12.93 14.10 -8.68
CA ALA A 82 14.21 13.64 -9.24
C ALA A 82 14.01 12.73 -10.48
N ARG A 83 12.82 12.17 -10.68
CA ARG A 83 12.46 11.32 -11.83
C ARG A 83 11.89 12.08 -13.03
N GLY A 84 11.95 13.40 -13.03
CA GLY A 84 11.66 14.28 -14.16
C GLY A 84 10.24 14.83 -14.20
N ARG A 85 9.20 14.01 -14.21
CA ARG A 85 7.80 14.46 -14.16
C ARG A 85 7.13 13.94 -12.90
N PRO A 86 6.95 14.79 -11.86
CA PRO A 86 6.27 14.39 -10.65
C PRO A 86 4.76 14.19 -10.90
N ASP A 87 4.35 12.93 -10.99
CA ASP A 87 2.96 12.52 -11.21
C ASP A 87 2.59 11.42 -10.21
N VAL A 88 1.75 11.78 -9.25
CA VAL A 88 1.26 10.87 -8.20
C VAL A 88 0.38 9.77 -8.79
N THR A 89 -0.44 10.10 -9.79
CA THR A 89 -1.34 9.12 -10.42
C THR A 89 -0.52 8.06 -11.16
N ALA A 90 0.46 8.49 -11.95
CA ALA A 90 1.37 7.56 -12.62
C ALA A 90 2.14 6.68 -11.62
N PHE A 91 2.58 7.25 -10.50
CA PHE A 91 3.24 6.48 -9.43
C PHE A 91 2.33 5.41 -8.84
N LEU A 92 1.06 5.75 -8.53
CA LEU A 92 0.08 4.77 -8.03
C LEU A 92 -0.14 3.64 -9.05
N ARG A 93 -0.29 3.97 -10.34
CA ARG A 93 -0.47 2.96 -11.40
C ARG A 93 0.75 2.05 -11.55
N ARG A 94 1.95 2.57 -11.34
CA ARG A 94 3.18 1.73 -11.32
C ARG A 94 3.19 0.77 -10.15
N ILE A 95 2.81 1.20 -8.94
CA ILE A 95 2.67 0.30 -7.78
C ILE A 95 1.65 -0.80 -8.09
N GLU A 96 0.50 -0.45 -8.66
CA GLU A 96 -0.51 -1.44 -9.06
C GLU A 96 0.04 -2.45 -10.07
N ALA A 97 0.79 -1.99 -11.08
CA ALA A 97 1.40 -2.87 -12.07
C ALA A 97 2.43 -3.84 -11.46
N VAL A 98 3.27 -3.35 -10.55
CA VAL A 98 4.22 -4.18 -9.78
C VAL A 98 3.49 -5.28 -9.00
N LEU A 99 2.41 -4.91 -8.29
CA LEU A 99 1.64 -5.87 -7.51
C LEU A 99 0.93 -6.89 -8.39
N CYS A 100 0.35 -6.47 -9.53
CA CYS A 100 -0.25 -7.39 -10.49
C CYS A 100 0.77 -8.37 -11.06
N ALA A 101 1.99 -7.92 -11.39
CA ALA A 101 3.05 -8.78 -11.90
C ALA A 101 3.52 -9.80 -10.86
N ALA A 102 3.71 -9.37 -9.62
CA ALA A 102 4.06 -10.26 -8.50
C ALA A 102 2.96 -11.30 -8.24
N LEU A 103 1.70 -10.89 -8.26
CA LEU A 103 0.54 -11.77 -8.10
C LEU A 103 0.43 -12.80 -9.22
N ALA A 104 0.69 -12.41 -10.46
CA ALA A 104 0.70 -13.34 -11.60
C ALA A 104 1.75 -14.44 -11.44
N GLU A 105 2.96 -14.12 -10.95
CA GLU A 105 4.00 -15.11 -10.66
C GLU A 105 3.69 -15.99 -9.43
N LEU A 106 2.82 -15.51 -8.52
CA LEU A 106 2.27 -16.32 -7.44
C LEU A 106 1.13 -17.23 -7.89
N GLY A 107 0.65 -17.10 -9.14
CA GLY A 107 -0.46 -17.88 -9.67
C GLY A 107 -1.83 -17.25 -9.43
N VAL A 108 -1.89 -15.99 -9.00
CA VAL A 108 -3.13 -15.24 -8.78
C VAL A 108 -3.35 -14.25 -9.91
N ALA A 109 -4.38 -14.46 -10.72
CA ALA A 109 -4.82 -13.49 -11.71
C ALA A 109 -5.40 -12.26 -11.01
N ALA A 110 -4.89 -11.07 -11.34
CA ALA A 110 -5.28 -9.83 -10.71
C ALA A 110 -5.44 -8.69 -11.73
N TYR A 111 -6.24 -7.68 -11.35
CA TYR A 111 -6.53 -6.53 -12.21
C TYR A 111 -6.70 -5.24 -11.42
N THR A 112 -6.70 -4.13 -12.13
CA THR A 112 -7.01 -2.80 -11.62
C THR A 112 -8.35 -2.31 -12.15
N ARG A 113 -9.01 -1.39 -11.43
CA ARG A 113 -10.27 -0.80 -11.87
C ARG A 113 -10.11 0.70 -12.10
N PRO A 114 -10.59 1.23 -13.25
CA PRO A 114 -10.65 2.67 -13.48
C PRO A 114 -11.43 3.39 -12.35
N GLY A 115 -10.88 4.49 -11.85
CA GLY A 115 -11.48 5.27 -10.76
C GLY A 115 -11.24 4.70 -9.34
N TRP A 116 -10.69 3.50 -9.22
CA TRP A 116 -10.38 2.85 -7.94
C TRP A 116 -8.87 2.69 -7.79
N THR A 117 -8.39 2.81 -6.55
CA THR A 117 -6.96 2.59 -6.25
C THR A 117 -6.80 1.27 -5.51
N GLY A 118 -5.85 0.43 -5.97
CA GLY A 118 -5.55 -0.88 -5.43
C GLY A 118 -5.69 -1.99 -6.45
N VAL A 119 -5.44 -3.22 -6.01
CA VAL A 119 -5.45 -4.41 -6.87
C VAL A 119 -6.55 -5.36 -6.42
N PHE A 120 -7.20 -5.98 -7.40
CA PHE A 120 -8.33 -6.89 -7.22
C PHE A 120 -8.01 -8.24 -7.84
N ALA A 121 -8.37 -9.33 -7.16
CA ALA A 121 -8.29 -10.66 -7.74
C ALA A 121 -9.34 -10.81 -8.84
N SER A 122 -8.96 -11.44 -9.95
CA SER A 122 -9.87 -11.70 -11.06
C SER A 122 -11.02 -12.60 -10.62
N PRO A 123 -12.26 -12.31 -11.04
CA PRO A 123 -13.40 -13.10 -10.62
C PRO A 123 -13.32 -14.51 -11.23
N ALA A 124 -13.38 -15.53 -10.38
CA ALA A 124 -13.61 -16.91 -10.81
C ALA A 124 -15.10 -17.17 -11.13
N SER A 125 -16.00 -16.31 -10.64
CA SER A 125 -17.45 -16.36 -10.82
C SER A 125 -18.06 -14.98 -10.65
N ALA A 126 -19.35 -14.82 -10.99
CA ALA A 126 -20.09 -13.59 -10.70
C ALA A 126 -20.11 -13.32 -9.17
N GLY A 127 -19.75 -12.09 -8.78
CA GLY A 127 -19.72 -11.70 -7.39
C GLY A 127 -19.11 -10.29 -7.21
N PRO A 128 -19.07 -9.78 -5.98
CA PRO A 128 -18.46 -8.48 -5.71
C PRO A 128 -16.95 -8.52 -6.03
N PRO A 129 -16.38 -7.36 -6.41
CA PRO A 129 -14.95 -7.24 -6.58
C PRO A 129 -14.18 -7.64 -5.31
N ARG A 130 -13.16 -8.48 -5.45
CA ARG A 130 -12.34 -8.95 -4.33
C ARG A 130 -11.01 -8.21 -4.29
N LYS A 131 -10.85 -7.32 -3.31
CA LYS A 131 -9.65 -6.51 -3.15
C LYS A 131 -8.57 -7.30 -2.43
N ILE A 132 -7.42 -7.47 -3.09
CA ILE A 132 -6.26 -8.20 -2.57
C ILE A 132 -5.15 -7.28 -2.07
N ALA A 133 -5.05 -6.06 -2.63
CA ALA A 133 -4.09 -5.06 -2.18
C ALA A 133 -4.71 -3.66 -2.09
N SER A 134 -4.39 -2.95 -1.02
CA SER A 134 -4.74 -1.56 -0.78
C SER A 134 -3.53 -0.67 -0.98
N ILE A 135 -3.72 0.55 -1.50
CA ILE A 135 -2.66 1.52 -1.72
C ILE A 135 -3.08 2.85 -1.11
N GLY A 136 -2.19 3.46 -0.33
CA GLY A 136 -2.41 4.76 0.27
C GLY A 136 -1.09 5.45 0.56
N ILE A 137 -0.75 6.49 -0.20
CA ILE A 137 0.50 7.24 -0.05
C ILE A 137 0.31 8.58 0.63
N GLY A 138 1.35 9.08 1.27
CA GLY A 138 1.55 10.47 1.62
C GLY A 138 2.55 11.11 0.66
N LEU A 139 2.53 12.45 0.56
CA LEU A 139 3.43 13.21 -0.30
C LEU A 139 3.84 14.51 0.39
N ARG A 140 5.15 14.80 0.40
CA ARG A 140 5.69 16.08 0.87
C ARG A 140 6.91 16.46 0.03
N GLY A 141 6.88 17.62 -0.62
CA GLY A 141 7.98 18.07 -1.47
C GLY A 141 8.32 17.07 -2.58
N TRP A 142 7.32 16.37 -3.11
CA TRP A 142 7.43 15.31 -4.11
C TRP A 142 8.15 14.04 -3.66
N VAL A 143 8.47 13.90 -2.37
CA VAL A 143 8.90 12.64 -1.77
C VAL A 143 7.68 11.91 -1.22
N THR A 144 7.53 10.63 -1.60
CA THR A 144 6.44 9.77 -1.15
C THR A 144 6.77 9.13 0.20
N TRP A 145 5.73 8.77 0.94
CA TRP A 145 5.80 7.88 2.12
C TRP A 145 4.54 7.02 2.19
N HIS A 146 4.51 6.05 3.10
CA HIS A 146 3.55 4.96 3.04
C HIS A 146 3.68 4.20 1.71
N GLY A 147 2.63 3.56 1.23
CA GLY A 147 2.67 2.79 -0.01
C GLY A 147 1.50 1.84 -0.15
N PHE A 148 1.73 0.54 0.03
CA PHE A 148 0.72 -0.48 -0.20
C PHE A 148 0.68 -1.53 0.92
N ALA A 149 -0.42 -2.29 0.94
CA ALA A 149 -0.62 -3.45 1.80
C ALA A 149 -1.21 -4.57 0.95
N LEU A 150 -0.45 -5.65 0.75
CA LEU A 150 -0.84 -6.85 0.04
C LEU A 150 -1.25 -7.92 1.06
N ASN A 151 -2.49 -8.38 0.99
CA ASN A 151 -2.96 -9.48 1.83
C ASN A 151 -2.38 -10.79 1.29
N VAL A 152 -1.38 -11.36 1.96
CA VAL A 152 -0.74 -12.62 1.55
C VAL A 152 -1.47 -13.80 2.17
N SER A 153 -1.40 -13.95 3.49
CA SER A 153 -2.12 -14.98 4.26
C SER A 153 -3.04 -14.38 5.33
N LEU A 154 -3.21 -13.06 5.33
CA LEU A 154 -4.13 -12.39 6.25
C LEU A 154 -5.55 -12.92 6.07
N ASP A 155 -6.20 -13.28 7.18
CA ASP A 155 -7.62 -13.61 7.18
C ASP A 155 -8.45 -12.35 6.84
N PRO A 156 -9.23 -12.37 5.75
CA PRO A 156 -10.10 -11.25 5.38
C PRO A 156 -11.10 -10.82 6.46
N ALA A 157 -11.49 -11.71 7.38
CA ALA A 157 -12.36 -11.40 8.52
C ALA A 157 -11.75 -10.34 9.47
N ALA A 158 -10.44 -10.11 9.41
CA ALA A 158 -9.79 -9.02 10.14
C ALA A 158 -10.32 -7.64 9.73
N PHE A 159 -10.89 -7.50 8.53
CA PHE A 159 -11.49 -6.26 8.04
C PHE A 159 -12.93 -6.02 8.53
N ASP A 160 -13.57 -6.96 9.20
CA ASP A 160 -14.97 -6.84 9.68
C ASP A 160 -15.17 -5.73 10.71
N VAL A 161 -14.09 -5.19 11.27
CA VAL A 161 -14.10 -4.06 12.20
C VAL A 161 -14.22 -2.69 11.51
N ILE A 162 -14.15 -2.66 10.18
CA ILE A 162 -14.17 -1.42 9.36
C ILE A 162 -14.97 -1.61 8.07
N VAL A 163 -15.28 -0.50 7.39
CA VAL A 163 -15.65 -0.50 5.96
C VAL A 163 -14.38 -0.25 5.15
N PRO A 164 -13.74 -1.27 4.56
CA PRO A 164 -12.42 -1.13 3.96
C PRO A 164 -12.42 -0.09 2.83
N CYS A 165 -11.57 0.94 2.95
CA CYS A 165 -11.47 2.03 1.96
C CYS A 165 -12.80 2.78 1.72
N GLY A 166 -13.80 2.66 2.61
CA GLY A 166 -15.14 3.19 2.42
C GLY A 166 -15.96 2.50 1.33
N LEU A 167 -15.56 1.32 0.87
CA LEU A 167 -16.17 0.60 -0.25
C LEU A 167 -17.04 -0.56 0.26
N ARG A 168 -18.33 -0.33 0.44
CA ARG A 168 -19.29 -1.35 0.94
C ARG A 168 -19.52 -2.51 -0.01
N GLU A 169 -19.28 -2.32 -1.31
CA GLU A 169 -19.52 -3.31 -2.37
C GLU A 169 -18.28 -4.18 -2.67
N VAL A 170 -17.22 -4.06 -1.88
CA VAL A 170 -15.95 -4.78 -2.09
C VAL A 170 -15.74 -5.79 -0.99
N ALA A 171 -15.50 -7.02 -1.36
CA ALA A 171 -15.00 -8.03 -0.45
C ALA A 171 -13.47 -7.94 -0.34
N MET A 172 -12.91 -8.21 0.84
CA MET A 172 -11.47 -8.39 0.99
C MET A 172 -11.10 -9.85 0.71
N THR A 173 -9.89 -10.05 0.15
CA THR A 173 -9.33 -11.40 -0.08
C THR A 173 -7.83 -11.40 0.19
N SER A 174 -7.19 -12.56 0.11
CA SER A 174 -5.75 -12.76 0.25
C SER A 174 -5.21 -13.72 -0.81
N VAL A 175 -3.89 -13.68 -1.05
CA VAL A 175 -3.23 -14.61 -1.98
C VAL A 175 -3.52 -16.06 -1.60
N GLU A 176 -3.38 -16.39 -0.32
CA GLU A 176 -3.68 -17.73 0.19
C GLU A 176 -5.11 -18.18 -0.14
N ARG A 177 -6.10 -17.29 0.06
CA ARG A 177 -7.50 -17.59 -0.23
C ARG A 177 -7.77 -17.82 -1.72
N GLU A 178 -7.12 -17.03 -2.58
CA GLU A 178 -7.26 -17.17 -4.03
C GLU A 178 -6.57 -18.43 -4.57
N LEU A 179 -5.45 -18.86 -3.96
CA LEU A 179 -4.76 -20.09 -4.30
C LEU A 179 -5.43 -21.35 -3.75
N GLY A 180 -6.15 -21.25 -2.63
CA GLY A 180 -6.79 -22.38 -1.97
C GLY A 180 -5.79 -23.51 -1.70
N HIS A 181 -6.07 -24.71 -2.18
CA HIS A 181 -5.18 -25.88 -2.00
C HIS A 181 -3.87 -25.80 -2.76
N ALA A 182 -3.72 -24.88 -3.73
CA ALA A 182 -2.48 -24.68 -4.49
C ALA A 182 -1.46 -23.76 -3.78
N ARG A 183 -1.66 -23.45 -2.50
CA ARG A 183 -0.75 -22.63 -1.71
C ARG A 183 0.66 -23.23 -1.67
N PRO A 184 1.69 -22.50 -2.15
CA PRO A 184 3.07 -22.98 -2.06
C PRO A 184 3.61 -22.87 -0.62
N PRO A 185 4.63 -23.68 -0.25
CA PRO A 185 5.35 -23.46 0.99
C PRO A 185 6.02 -22.09 0.99
N ALA A 186 6.20 -21.50 2.18
CA ALA A 186 6.83 -20.18 2.40
C ALA A 186 6.21 -19.06 1.53
N LEU A 187 4.89 -19.05 1.40
CA LEU A 187 4.14 -18.10 0.57
C LEU A 187 4.51 -16.65 0.89
N GLU A 188 4.63 -16.29 2.17
CA GLU A 188 4.94 -14.93 2.63
C GLU A 188 6.34 -14.48 2.18
N LEU A 189 7.33 -15.36 2.30
CA LEU A 189 8.69 -15.10 1.83
C LEU A 189 8.70 -14.92 0.31
N ARG A 190 8.05 -15.83 -0.41
CA ARG A 190 7.95 -15.77 -1.88
C ARG A 190 7.25 -14.50 -2.36
N ALA A 191 6.17 -14.10 -1.70
CA ALA A 191 5.47 -12.85 -2.01
C ALA A 191 6.37 -11.63 -1.81
N ARG A 192 7.12 -11.59 -0.70
CA ARG A 192 8.10 -10.54 -0.41
C ARG A 192 9.19 -10.45 -1.48
N GLU A 193 9.79 -11.57 -1.86
CA GLU A 193 10.85 -11.63 -2.88
C GLU A 193 10.34 -11.16 -4.25
N LEU A 194 9.16 -11.61 -4.65
CA LEU A 194 8.56 -11.23 -5.92
C LEU A 194 8.23 -9.75 -5.98
N VAL A 195 7.61 -9.22 -4.94
CA VAL A 195 7.30 -7.79 -4.83
C VAL A 195 8.57 -6.95 -4.86
N ALA A 196 9.61 -7.32 -4.10
CA ALA A 196 10.91 -6.62 -4.10
C ALA A 196 11.50 -6.59 -5.52
N ARG A 197 11.62 -7.73 -6.17
CA ARG A 197 12.21 -7.87 -7.52
C ARG A 197 11.46 -7.05 -8.58
N HIS A 198 10.13 -7.08 -8.57
CA HIS A 198 9.34 -6.29 -9.50
C HIS A 198 9.46 -4.78 -9.23
N PHE A 199 9.51 -4.40 -7.94
CA PHE A 199 9.67 -3.02 -7.56
C PHE A 199 11.06 -2.48 -7.95
N GLU A 200 12.14 -3.22 -7.69
CA GLU A 200 13.49 -2.89 -8.12
C GLU A 200 13.58 -2.67 -9.62
N ARG A 201 13.03 -3.61 -10.40
CA ARG A 201 13.02 -3.52 -11.86
C ARG A 201 12.28 -2.29 -12.37
N ASP A 202 11.08 -2.02 -11.83
CA ASP A 202 10.21 -0.97 -12.35
C ASP A 202 10.61 0.43 -11.85
N PHE A 203 11.18 0.52 -10.65
CA PHE A 203 11.63 1.76 -10.08
C PHE A 203 13.12 1.98 -10.21
N ALA A 204 13.88 1.03 -10.79
CA ALA A 204 15.33 1.08 -10.90
C ALA A 204 15.99 1.50 -9.57
N LEU A 205 15.56 0.86 -8.47
CA LEU A 205 16.17 1.06 -7.16
C LEU A 205 17.59 0.50 -7.23
N ALA A 206 18.55 1.19 -6.59
CA ALA A 206 19.85 0.59 -6.38
C ALA A 206 19.69 -0.66 -5.50
N PRO A 207 20.38 -1.78 -5.80
CA PRO A 207 20.39 -2.92 -4.92
C PRO A 207 20.93 -2.50 -3.54
N SER A 208 20.21 -2.84 -2.48
CA SER A 208 20.60 -2.60 -1.09
C SER A 208 21.71 -3.55 -0.65
#